data_8f720dd506c64145d56b07591f8e5beb
#
_entry.id   8f720dd506c64145d56b07591f8e5beb
#
_cell.length_a   1.000
_cell.length_b   1.000
_cell.length_c   1.000
_cell.angle_alpha   90.00
_cell.angle_beta   90.00
_cell.angle_gamma   90.00
#
_symmetry.space_group_name_H-M   'P 1'
#
loop_
_entity.id
_entity.type
_entity.pdbx_description
1 polymer ?
#
loop_
_entity_poly.entity_id
_entity_poly.type
_entity_poly.pdbx_seq_one_letter_code
_entity_poly.pdbx_strand_id
1 'polypeptide(L)'
;RATVGDDCHIGAGAVLAGVVEPASATPVIVEDGVLVGANAVVIEGVRIGAGAAAAAGAVVTEDVPAGAVVAGTPARIVKMKDAQTTGKTALVDALRSL
;
A
#
# COMPACT_ATOMS: atom_id res chain seq x y z
N ARG A 1 4.30 -11.15 10.39
CA ARG A 1 5.43 -11.24 9.48
C ARG A 1 5.08 -10.61 8.14
N ALA A 2 5.76 -9.56 7.76
CA ALA A 2 5.53 -8.86 6.52
C ALA A 2 6.84 -8.72 5.77
N THR A 3 6.78 -8.72 4.43
CA THR A 3 7.92 -8.49 3.57
C THR A 3 7.75 -7.14 2.89
N VAL A 4 8.76 -6.29 2.98
CA VAL A 4 8.74 -4.96 2.38
C VAL A 4 9.91 -4.84 1.42
N GLY A 5 9.63 -4.48 0.18
CA GLY A 5 10.64 -4.32 -0.85
C GLY A 5 11.48 -3.06 -0.70
N ASP A 6 12.24 -2.76 -1.74
CA ASP A 6 13.15 -1.61 -1.75
C ASP A 6 12.41 -0.32 -2.07
N ASP A 7 12.96 0.79 -1.58
CA ASP A 7 12.47 2.14 -1.86
C ASP A 7 11.01 2.36 -1.49
N CYS A 8 10.52 1.63 -0.49
CA CYS A 8 9.19 1.82 0.03
C CYS A 8 9.17 2.94 1.07
N HIS A 9 8.02 3.62 1.16
CA HIS A 9 7.78 4.59 2.21
C HIS A 9 6.60 4.11 3.05
N ILE A 10 6.85 3.85 4.32
CA ILE A 10 5.82 3.40 5.26
C ILE A 10 5.55 4.54 6.23
N GLY A 11 4.36 5.11 6.17
CA GLY A 11 3.99 6.25 6.98
C GLY A 11 3.86 5.94 8.46
N ALA A 12 3.90 6.98 9.27
CA ALA A 12 3.79 6.84 10.72
C ALA A 12 2.45 6.19 11.11
N GLY A 13 2.51 5.24 12.01
CA GLY A 13 1.30 4.57 12.48
C GLY A 13 0.70 3.56 11.52
N ALA A 14 1.31 3.34 10.36
CA ALA A 14 0.84 2.32 9.43
C ALA A 14 1.07 0.93 10.03
N VAL A 15 0.13 0.02 9.76
CA VAL A 15 0.18 -1.35 10.26
C VAL A 15 0.16 -2.31 9.08
N LEU A 16 1.21 -3.13 9.00
CA LEU A 16 1.25 -4.26 8.07
C LEU A 16 0.97 -5.48 8.93
N ALA A 17 -0.24 -6.01 8.85
CA ALA A 17 -0.67 -7.05 9.76
C ALA A 17 0.21 -8.29 9.63
N GLY A 18 0.77 -8.71 10.75
CA GLY A 18 1.56 -9.92 10.80
C GLY A 18 0.70 -11.15 10.83
N VAL A 19 1.28 -12.25 10.39
CA VAL A 19 0.62 -13.53 10.49
C VAL A 19 0.90 -14.11 11.87
N VAL A 20 -0.14 -14.28 12.67
CA VAL A 20 -0.01 -14.84 14.00
C VAL A 20 -0.11 -16.36 13.93
N GLU A 21 -1.11 -16.84 13.26
CA GLU A 21 -1.35 -18.24 12.98
C GLU A 21 -2.60 -18.38 12.11
N PRO A 22 -2.82 -19.49 11.45
CA PRO A 22 -1.99 -20.66 11.40
C PRO A 22 -0.78 -20.47 10.50
N ALA A 23 0.15 -21.42 10.53
CA ALA A 23 1.35 -21.34 9.71
C ALA A 23 1.03 -21.24 8.21
N SER A 24 -0.15 -21.65 7.80
CA SER A 24 -0.58 -21.58 6.40
C SER A 24 -1.01 -20.18 5.97
N ALA A 25 -1.19 -19.25 6.90
CA ALA A 25 -1.60 -17.90 6.54
C ALA A 25 -0.49 -17.17 5.78
N THR A 26 -0.89 -16.35 4.81
CA THR A 26 0.04 -15.64 3.94
C THR A 26 0.41 -14.30 4.58
N PRO A 27 1.70 -13.96 4.65
CA PRO A 27 2.12 -12.66 5.16
C PRO A 27 1.76 -11.54 4.17
N VAL A 28 1.76 -10.31 4.67
CA VAL A 28 1.67 -9.13 3.81
C VAL A 28 2.95 -9.04 2.97
N ILE A 29 2.79 -8.76 1.69
CA ILE A 29 3.91 -8.54 0.78
C ILE A 29 3.76 -7.17 0.16
N VAL A 30 4.75 -6.31 0.41
CA VAL A 30 4.82 -4.97 -0.16
C VAL A 30 5.97 -4.96 -1.16
N GLU A 31 5.65 -4.80 -2.44
CA GLU A 31 6.66 -4.82 -3.48
C GLU A 31 7.41 -3.49 -3.55
N ASP A 32 8.37 -3.37 -4.48
CA ASP A 32 9.27 -2.21 -4.52
C ASP A 32 8.53 -0.90 -4.84
N GLY A 33 9.00 0.19 -4.29
CA GLY A 33 8.52 1.52 -4.63
C GLY A 33 7.12 1.84 -4.14
N VAL A 34 6.60 1.08 -3.19
CA VAL A 34 5.25 1.28 -2.65
C VAL A 34 5.25 2.37 -1.59
N LEU A 35 4.19 3.16 -1.58
CA LEU A 35 3.96 4.15 -0.54
C LEU A 35 2.75 3.74 0.29
N VAL A 36 2.94 3.57 1.59
CA VAL A 36 1.84 3.30 2.52
C VAL A 36 1.66 4.53 3.41
N GLY A 37 0.51 5.18 3.30
CA GLY A 37 0.24 6.41 4.01
C GLY A 37 0.12 6.22 5.52
N ALA A 38 0.19 7.33 6.25
CA ALA A 38 0.11 7.31 7.70
C ALA A 38 -1.19 6.65 8.18
N ASN A 39 -1.08 5.83 9.20
CA ASN A 39 -2.23 5.14 9.82
C ASN A 39 -2.99 4.20 8.89
N ALA A 40 -2.46 3.89 7.72
CA ALA A 40 -3.07 2.87 6.87
C ALA A 40 -2.88 1.50 7.50
N VAL A 41 -3.82 0.61 7.25
CA VAL A 41 -3.76 -0.77 7.72
C VAL A 41 -3.82 -1.70 6.53
N VAL A 42 -2.87 -2.61 6.42
CA VAL A 42 -2.86 -3.64 5.38
C VAL A 42 -3.06 -4.97 6.08
N ILE A 43 -4.16 -5.64 5.77
CA ILE A 43 -4.47 -6.90 6.45
C ILE A 43 -3.61 -8.05 5.92
N GLU A 44 -3.51 -9.11 6.71
CA GLU A 44 -2.70 -10.26 6.35
C GLU A 44 -3.12 -10.86 5.01
N GLY A 45 -2.15 -11.39 4.29
CA GLY A 45 -2.39 -12.03 3.00
C GLY A 45 -2.43 -11.09 1.81
N VAL A 46 -2.41 -9.78 2.04
CA VAL A 46 -2.50 -8.81 0.95
C VAL A 46 -1.13 -8.59 0.31
N ARG A 47 -1.12 -8.53 -1.02
CA ARG A 47 0.06 -8.12 -1.79
C ARG A 47 -0.19 -6.74 -2.38
N ILE A 48 0.73 -5.82 -2.14
CA ILE A 48 0.69 -4.49 -2.76
C ILE A 48 1.72 -4.44 -3.86
N GLY A 49 1.25 -4.28 -5.09
CA GLY A 49 2.09 -4.34 -6.27
C GLY A 49 3.06 -3.16 -6.38
N ALA A 50 4.13 -3.36 -7.14
CA ALA A 50 5.21 -2.39 -7.27
C ALA A 50 4.68 -1.01 -7.66
N GLY A 51 5.20 0.02 -7.01
CA GLY A 51 4.84 1.41 -7.32
C GLY A 51 3.43 1.82 -6.92
N ALA A 52 2.69 0.98 -6.24
CA ALA A 52 1.34 1.31 -5.77
C ALA A 52 1.41 2.22 -4.54
N ALA A 53 0.27 2.79 -4.19
CA ALA A 53 0.17 3.64 -3.01
C ALA A 53 -1.14 3.42 -2.28
N ALA A 54 -1.08 3.35 -0.97
CA ALA A 54 -2.25 3.36 -0.10
C ALA A 54 -2.31 4.70 0.60
N ALA A 55 -3.44 5.40 0.47
CA ALA A 55 -3.61 6.71 1.08
C ALA A 55 -3.64 6.61 2.62
N ALA A 56 -3.38 7.73 3.27
CA ALA A 56 -3.44 7.78 4.73
C ALA A 56 -4.81 7.30 5.24
N GLY A 57 -4.78 6.49 6.28
CA GLY A 57 -5.99 5.96 6.90
C GLY A 57 -6.71 4.87 6.12
N ALA A 58 -6.19 4.45 4.97
CA ALA A 58 -6.83 3.38 4.18
C ALA A 58 -6.75 2.04 4.91
N VAL A 59 -7.78 1.22 4.74
CA VAL A 59 -7.74 -0.17 5.20
C VAL A 59 -7.75 -1.08 3.99
N VAL A 60 -6.59 -1.66 3.68
CA VAL A 60 -6.38 -2.46 2.48
C VAL A 60 -6.74 -3.90 2.76
N THR A 61 -7.81 -4.38 2.16
CA THR A 61 -8.34 -5.72 2.39
C THR A 61 -8.16 -6.65 1.20
N GLU A 62 -7.74 -6.13 0.07
CA GLU A 62 -7.54 -6.92 -1.14
C GLU A 62 -6.23 -6.54 -1.79
N ASP A 63 -5.70 -7.43 -2.62
CA ASP A 63 -4.46 -7.15 -3.34
C ASP A 63 -4.58 -5.86 -4.15
N VAL A 64 -3.47 -5.11 -4.20
CA VAL A 64 -3.41 -3.85 -4.91
C VAL A 64 -2.55 -4.03 -6.15
N PRO A 65 -3.09 -3.77 -7.35
CA PRO A 65 -2.30 -3.91 -8.58
C PRO A 65 -1.12 -2.93 -8.59
N ALA A 66 -0.07 -3.29 -9.31
CA ALA A 66 1.07 -2.39 -9.51
C ALA A 66 0.60 -1.04 -10.04
N GLY A 67 1.13 0.03 -9.50
CA GLY A 67 0.81 1.39 -9.95
C GLY A 67 -0.55 1.92 -9.54
N ALA A 68 -1.35 1.18 -8.78
CA ALA A 68 -2.66 1.67 -8.33
C ALA A 68 -2.54 2.53 -7.10
N VAL A 69 -3.41 3.51 -6.98
CA VAL A 69 -3.59 4.30 -5.76
C VAL A 69 -4.93 3.90 -5.15
N VAL A 70 -4.90 3.47 -3.91
CA VAL A 70 -6.11 3.06 -3.19
C VAL A 70 -6.36 3.94 -1.99
N ALA A 71 -7.63 4.13 -1.64
CA ALA A 71 -8.03 4.96 -0.51
C ALA A 71 -9.33 4.45 0.08
N GLY A 72 -9.57 4.76 1.33
CA GLY A 72 -10.83 4.48 2.00
C GLY A 72 -10.82 3.24 2.87
N THR A 73 -11.99 2.96 3.45
CA THR A 73 -12.22 1.81 4.33
C THR A 73 -13.53 1.14 3.94
N PRO A 74 -13.49 0.00 3.23
CA PRO A 74 -12.31 -0.67 2.69
C PRO A 74 -11.70 0.13 1.52
N ALA A 75 -10.39 -0.01 1.34
CA ALA A 75 -9.70 0.72 0.30
C ALA A 75 -10.16 0.28 -1.09
N ARG A 76 -10.32 1.27 -1.96
CA ARG A 76 -10.70 1.07 -3.36
C ARG A 76 -9.74 1.83 -4.25
N ILE A 77 -9.56 1.34 -5.47
CA ILE A 77 -8.71 2.02 -6.44
C ILE A 77 -9.34 3.36 -6.80
N VAL A 78 -8.62 4.45 -6.56
CA VAL A 78 -9.09 5.80 -6.92
C VAL A 78 -8.46 6.29 -8.19
N LYS A 79 -7.28 5.77 -8.53
CA LYS A 79 -6.67 6.03 -9.84
C LYS A 79 -5.53 5.06 -10.09
N MET A 80 -5.12 4.98 -11.35
CA MET A 80 -3.92 4.25 -11.74
C MET A 80 -2.85 5.26 -12.13
N LYS A 81 -1.60 4.97 -11.77
CA LYS A 81 -0.49 5.82 -12.17
C LYS A 81 -0.24 5.62 -13.66
N ASP A 82 -0.20 6.75 -14.39
CA ASP A 82 0.22 6.74 -15.77
C ASP A 82 1.75 6.66 -15.80
N ALA A 83 2.29 5.90 -16.73
CA ALA A 83 3.74 5.78 -16.88
C ALA A 83 4.43 7.13 -17.06
N GLN A 84 3.76 8.11 -17.63
CA GLN A 84 4.31 9.44 -17.86
C GLN A 84 4.20 10.35 -16.63
N THR A 85 3.41 9.98 -15.65
CA THR A 85 3.18 10.81 -14.47
C THR A 85 3.64 10.14 -13.19
N THR A 86 4.56 9.20 -13.29
CA THR A 86 4.96 8.37 -12.16
C THR A 86 6.05 8.98 -11.30
N GLY A 87 6.30 10.27 -11.38
CA GLY A 87 7.28 10.90 -10.49
C GLY A 87 6.84 10.79 -9.04
N LYS A 88 7.80 10.55 -8.13
CA LYS A 88 7.51 10.44 -6.71
C LYS A 88 6.84 11.71 -6.17
N THR A 89 7.23 12.86 -6.68
CA THR A 89 6.66 14.14 -6.26
C THR A 89 5.18 14.21 -6.61
N ALA A 90 4.80 13.81 -7.81
CA ALA A 90 3.41 13.81 -8.23
C ALA A 90 2.57 12.87 -7.37
N LEU A 91 3.11 11.72 -7.02
CA LEU A 91 2.41 10.77 -6.16
C LEU A 91 2.21 11.34 -4.77
N VAL A 92 3.24 11.93 -4.19
CA VAL A 92 3.16 12.53 -2.85
C VAL A 92 2.12 13.64 -2.83
N ASP A 93 2.11 14.49 -3.86
CA ASP A 93 1.13 15.58 -3.95
C ASP A 93 -0.30 15.03 -4.08
N ALA A 94 -0.49 13.98 -4.87
CA ALA A 94 -1.79 13.35 -4.98
C ALA A 94 -2.28 12.80 -3.64
N LEU A 95 -1.39 12.20 -2.87
CA LEU A 95 -1.75 11.65 -1.56
C LEU A 95 -2.04 12.74 -0.53
N ARG A 96 -1.36 13.88 -0.63
CA ARG A 96 -1.62 15.01 0.28
C ARG A 96 -2.99 15.62 0.07
N SER A 97 -3.53 15.52 -1.13
CA SER A 97 -4.86 16.07 -1.43
C SER A 97 -5.99 15.06 -1.17
N LEU A 98 -5.68 13.88 -0.76
CA LEU A 98 -6.66 12.89 -0.33
C LEU A 98 -6.99 13.07 1.18
#